data_de176d63dea53619e4e2a0289b49dc77
#
_entry.id   de176d63dea53619e4e2a0289b49dc77
#
_cell.length_a   1.000
_cell.length_b   1.000
_cell.length_c   1.000
_cell.angle_alpha   90.00
_cell.angle_beta   90.00
_cell.angle_gamma   90.00
#
_symmetry.space_group_name_H-M   'P 1'
#
loop_
_entity.id
_entity.type
_entity.pdbx_description
1 polymer ?
#
loop_
_entity_poly.entity_id
_entity_poly.type
_entity_poly.pdbx_seq_one_letter_code
_entity_poly.pdbx_strand_id
1 'polypeptide(L)'
;MHGFVSYRRFWRVRSLRNDQTAYVPGRYVATEPRSCSVAFMLGRYVATELGLYHLKDAVLEGGIPFDKGYGMPTFVYHGKDQRFANVFNNGMSNHSTIVMKKILEAYKGFEGLSSVVDVGGGIGASLHMIVSKYPTIKGTNFDLPHVIENAPSLAGIEHVKGDMFVSVPKGDAIFLKWVCHDWSDEHCLKLLKNCYEALPDDGKVIAVECLVPIAPDSSLLTKQVVHLDCIMMAHTAGGRERTEEEFESLARRVGFKGFQVICSXLHVKMNVPIFCFGLYRLSYIVLLDPCV
;
A
#
# COMPACT_ATOMS: atom_id res chain seq x y z
N MET A 1 11.53 -6.82 -40.50
CA MET A 1 12.69 -6.36 -39.69
C MET A 1 12.27 -5.11 -38.94
N HIS A 2 11.80 -5.24 -37.71
CA HIS A 2 11.51 -4.11 -36.86
C HIS A 2 12.56 -4.06 -35.75
N GLY A 3 13.32 -2.97 -35.78
CA GLY A 3 14.44 -2.80 -34.86
C GLY A 3 14.01 -2.63 -33.41
N PHE A 4 14.61 -3.43 -32.56
CA PHE A 4 14.57 -3.19 -31.13
C PHE A 4 15.34 -1.92 -30.81
N VAL A 5 14.64 -0.88 -30.38
CA VAL A 5 15.31 0.33 -29.86
C VAL A 5 15.79 0.01 -28.46
N SER A 6 17.10 -0.07 -28.32
CA SER A 6 17.75 -0.31 -27.03
C SER A 6 17.56 0.88 -26.10
N TYR A 7 16.86 0.69 -25.01
CA TYR A 7 16.66 1.69 -23.95
C TYR A 7 17.92 1.92 -23.08
N ARG A 8 19.10 1.53 -23.53
CA ARG A 8 20.34 1.67 -22.75
C ARG A 8 20.91 3.08 -22.63
N ARG A 9 20.26 4.13 -23.20
CA ARG A 9 20.89 5.45 -23.34
C ARG A 9 20.43 6.55 -22.38
N PHE A 10 19.58 6.29 -21.39
CA PHE A 10 18.97 7.40 -20.65
C PHE A 10 19.36 7.57 -19.17
N TRP A 11 20.26 6.76 -18.62
CA TRP A 11 20.61 6.91 -17.20
C TRP A 11 22.12 6.98 -16.99
N ARG A 12 22.71 8.12 -17.38
CA ARG A 12 24.04 8.50 -16.89
C ARG A 12 23.84 9.42 -15.69
N VAL A 13 23.66 8.83 -14.51
CA VAL A 13 23.74 9.59 -13.26
C VAL A 13 25.23 9.89 -13.04
N ARG A 14 25.60 11.16 -13.07
CA ARG A 14 26.94 11.60 -12.67
C ARG A 14 27.11 11.26 -11.18
N SER A 15 27.95 10.32 -10.87
CA SER A 15 28.38 10.07 -9.50
C SER A 15 29.19 11.27 -9.03
N LEU A 16 28.71 11.93 -8.00
CA LEU A 16 29.51 12.87 -7.27
C LEU A 16 30.40 12.07 -6.30
N ARG A 17 31.66 12.21 -6.52
CA ARG A 17 32.87 11.74 -5.85
C ARG A 17 32.74 10.95 -4.53
N ASN A 18 33.54 9.91 -4.53
CA ASN A 18 34.04 9.09 -3.40
C ASN A 18 33.02 8.21 -2.68
N ASP A 19 32.81 7.03 -3.27
CA ASP A 19 32.94 5.80 -2.47
C ASP A 19 33.08 4.61 -3.41
N GLN A 20 33.91 3.66 -3.01
CA GLN A 20 34.10 2.41 -3.74
C GLN A 20 32.82 1.58 -3.66
N THR A 21 31.92 1.77 -4.61
CA THR A 21 30.79 0.89 -4.78
C THR A 21 31.24 -0.32 -5.60
N ALA A 22 31.38 -1.44 -4.93
CA ALA A 22 31.54 -2.71 -5.63
C ALA A 22 30.29 -2.95 -6.47
N TYR A 23 30.47 -3.12 -7.76
CA TYR A 23 29.39 -3.48 -8.68
C TYR A 23 28.91 -4.90 -8.35
N VAL A 24 27.76 -5.01 -7.76
CA VAL A 24 27.06 -6.29 -7.62
C VAL A 24 25.94 -6.25 -8.67
N PRO A 25 25.97 -7.13 -9.68
CA PRO A 25 24.89 -7.14 -10.67
C PRO A 25 23.54 -7.33 -9.99
N GLY A 26 22.63 -6.41 -10.23
CA GLY A 26 21.26 -6.47 -9.73
C GLY A 26 20.97 -5.72 -8.43
N ARG A 27 21.94 -4.98 -7.86
CA ARG A 27 21.67 -4.18 -6.65
C ARG A 27 22.00 -2.70 -6.86
N TYR A 28 20.98 -1.88 -7.07
CA TYR A 28 21.11 -0.42 -7.00
C TYR A 28 20.87 0.04 -5.56
N VAL A 29 21.91 0.61 -4.95
CA VAL A 29 21.77 1.25 -3.64
C VAL A 29 21.55 2.74 -3.88
N ALA A 30 20.34 3.22 -3.57
CA ALA A 30 20.06 4.65 -3.58
C ALA A 30 20.62 5.27 -2.29
N THR A 31 21.65 6.09 -2.42
CA THR A 31 22.11 6.94 -1.33
C THR A 31 21.25 8.20 -1.30
N GLU A 32 20.62 8.45 -0.19
CA GLU A 32 19.81 9.61 0.21
C GLU A 32 19.14 10.42 -0.92
N PRO A 33 17.86 10.20 -1.22
CA PRO A 33 17.14 11.07 -2.15
C PRO A 33 16.60 12.31 -1.42
N ARG A 34 16.93 13.45 -1.95
CA ARG A 34 16.41 14.75 -1.46
C ARG A 34 14.98 15.06 -1.94
N SER A 35 14.33 14.15 -2.62
CA SER A 35 12.92 14.30 -2.98
C SER A 35 12.14 13.00 -2.70
N CYS A 36 11.09 13.16 -1.97
CA CYS A 36 10.19 12.12 -1.44
C CYS A 36 9.67 11.13 -2.51
N SER A 37 9.33 11.65 -3.68
CA SER A 37 8.74 10.88 -4.77
C SER A 37 9.74 9.96 -5.47
N VAL A 38 11.00 10.36 -5.54
CA VAL A 38 12.06 9.57 -6.20
C VAL A 38 12.44 8.36 -5.33
N ALA A 39 12.47 8.51 -3.99
CA ALA A 39 12.76 7.41 -3.08
C ALA A 39 11.70 6.31 -3.13
N PHE A 40 10.41 6.70 -3.18
CA PHE A 40 9.30 5.75 -3.29
C PHE A 40 9.39 4.97 -4.62
N MET A 41 9.61 5.69 -5.71
CA MET A 41 9.76 5.09 -7.04
C MET A 41 10.98 4.15 -7.09
N LEU A 42 12.11 4.58 -6.53
CA LEU A 42 13.34 3.77 -6.53
C LEU A 42 13.23 2.53 -5.63
N GLY A 43 12.63 2.65 -4.45
CA GLY A 43 12.42 1.53 -3.54
C GLY A 43 11.53 0.46 -4.17
N ARG A 44 10.41 0.85 -4.74
CA ARG A 44 9.54 -0.07 -5.50
C ARG A 44 10.23 -0.57 -6.76
N TYR A 45 10.99 0.28 -7.45
CA TYR A 45 11.67 -0.08 -8.69
C TYR A 45 12.68 -1.23 -8.49
N VAL A 46 13.49 -1.17 -7.44
CA VAL A 46 14.50 -2.22 -7.18
C VAL A 46 13.83 -3.56 -6.85
N ALA A 47 12.82 -3.55 -5.98
CA ALA A 47 12.05 -4.76 -5.66
C ALA A 47 11.27 -5.27 -6.88
N THR A 48 10.66 -4.37 -7.63
CA THR A 48 9.85 -4.68 -8.81
C THR A 48 10.71 -5.19 -9.98
N GLU A 49 11.91 -4.63 -10.17
CA GLU A 49 12.77 -5.00 -11.29
C GLU A 49 13.13 -6.49 -11.27
N LEU A 50 13.56 -7.01 -10.12
CA LEU A 50 13.88 -8.44 -10.01
C LEU A 50 12.62 -9.31 -10.07
N GLY A 51 11.53 -8.88 -9.44
CA GLY A 51 10.24 -9.57 -9.56
C GLY A 51 9.77 -9.63 -11.01
N LEU A 52 9.76 -8.49 -11.71
CA LEU A 52 9.33 -8.44 -13.12
C LEU A 52 10.26 -9.21 -14.03
N TYR A 53 11.55 -9.32 -13.71
CA TYR A 53 12.49 -10.15 -14.46
C TYR A 53 12.03 -11.61 -14.50
N HIS A 54 11.50 -12.12 -13.40
CA HIS A 54 11.00 -13.49 -13.26
C HIS A 54 9.51 -13.66 -13.65
N LEU A 55 8.85 -12.60 -14.14
CA LEU A 55 7.43 -12.66 -14.52
C LEU A 55 7.17 -13.71 -15.60
N LYS A 56 8.01 -13.77 -16.63
CA LYS A 56 7.90 -14.78 -17.69
C LYS A 56 7.96 -16.20 -17.10
N ASP A 57 8.90 -16.44 -16.21
CA ASP A 57 9.10 -17.77 -15.60
C ASP A 57 7.87 -18.13 -14.73
N ALA A 58 7.31 -17.16 -14.01
CA ALA A 58 6.11 -17.35 -13.19
C ALA A 58 4.87 -17.66 -14.06
N VAL A 59 4.75 -17.01 -15.22
CA VAL A 59 3.65 -17.28 -16.17
C VAL A 59 3.75 -18.70 -16.77
N LEU A 60 4.96 -19.14 -17.09
CA LEU A 60 5.18 -20.45 -17.73
C LEU A 60 5.16 -21.61 -16.74
N GLU A 61 5.69 -21.41 -15.55
CA GLU A 61 5.97 -22.46 -14.58
C GLU A 61 5.13 -22.36 -13.30
N GLY A 62 4.43 -21.25 -13.12
CA GLY A 62 3.72 -20.92 -11.89
C GLY A 62 4.64 -20.29 -10.85
N GLY A 63 4.06 -19.97 -9.70
CA GLY A 63 4.76 -19.36 -8.58
C GLY A 63 4.73 -17.82 -8.63
N ILE A 64 5.39 -17.21 -7.66
CA ILE A 64 5.41 -15.75 -7.50
C ILE A 64 6.76 -15.22 -7.99
N PRO A 65 6.76 -14.23 -8.90
CA PRO A 65 8.02 -13.67 -9.41
C PRO A 65 8.98 -13.19 -8.31
N PHE A 66 8.47 -12.51 -7.28
CA PHE A 66 9.29 -12.06 -6.16
C PHE A 66 9.95 -13.24 -5.44
N ASP A 67 9.18 -14.29 -5.17
CA ASP A 67 9.71 -15.50 -4.49
C ASP A 67 10.79 -16.18 -5.33
N LYS A 68 10.64 -16.20 -6.65
CA LYS A 68 11.69 -16.73 -7.55
C LYS A 68 12.96 -15.89 -7.48
N GLY A 69 12.84 -14.57 -7.37
CA GLY A 69 13.99 -13.65 -7.31
C GLY A 69 14.68 -13.61 -5.94
N TYR A 70 13.91 -13.66 -4.87
CA TYR A 70 14.41 -13.46 -3.50
C TYR A 70 14.42 -14.72 -2.63
N GLY A 71 13.85 -15.83 -3.12
CA GLY A 71 13.85 -17.12 -2.43
C GLY A 71 12.84 -17.24 -1.30
N MET A 72 11.95 -16.25 -1.12
CA MET A 72 10.94 -16.24 -0.06
C MET A 72 9.88 -15.17 -0.29
N PRO A 73 8.70 -15.28 0.36
CA PRO A 73 7.64 -14.28 0.24
C PRO A 73 8.07 -12.88 0.70
N THR A 74 7.47 -11.87 0.08
CA THR A 74 7.80 -10.43 0.23
C THR A 74 7.89 -9.99 1.70
N PHE A 75 6.86 -10.25 2.49
CA PHE A 75 6.83 -9.78 3.89
C PHE A 75 7.77 -10.57 4.82
N VAL A 76 8.10 -11.82 4.45
CA VAL A 76 9.15 -12.60 5.12
C VAL A 76 10.53 -11.99 4.81
N TYR A 77 10.75 -11.61 3.56
CA TYR A 77 12.00 -10.95 3.15
C TYR A 77 12.21 -9.62 3.88
N HIS A 78 11.12 -8.81 4.05
CA HIS A 78 11.18 -7.57 4.81
C HIS A 78 11.65 -7.81 6.26
N GLY A 79 11.23 -8.92 6.87
CA GLY A 79 11.68 -9.28 8.23
C GLY A 79 13.15 -9.67 8.30
N LYS A 80 13.77 -10.06 7.17
CA LYS A 80 15.17 -10.52 7.12
C LYS A 80 16.16 -9.46 6.64
N ASP A 81 15.73 -8.58 5.74
CA ASP A 81 16.58 -7.50 5.20
C ASP A 81 16.10 -6.15 5.71
N GLN A 82 16.67 -5.70 6.82
CA GLN A 82 16.30 -4.43 7.47
C GLN A 82 16.51 -3.23 6.55
N ARG A 83 17.53 -3.25 5.69
CA ARG A 83 17.76 -2.14 4.76
C ARG A 83 16.64 -2.06 3.71
N PHE A 84 16.24 -3.21 3.19
CA PHE A 84 15.11 -3.30 2.25
C PHE A 84 13.82 -2.84 2.94
N ALA A 85 13.55 -3.34 4.15
CA ALA A 85 12.38 -2.95 4.95
C ALA A 85 12.34 -1.43 5.19
N ASN A 86 13.47 -0.83 5.54
CA ASN A 86 13.55 0.62 5.79
C ASN A 86 13.24 1.43 4.52
N VAL A 87 13.76 1.02 3.36
CA VAL A 87 13.46 1.69 2.09
C VAL A 87 11.97 1.57 1.77
N PHE A 88 11.40 0.39 1.94
CA PHE A 88 9.97 0.14 1.72
C PHE A 88 9.11 1.00 2.68
N ASN A 89 9.37 0.92 3.98
CA ASN A 89 8.59 1.64 5.00
C ASN A 89 8.65 3.16 4.80
N ASN A 90 9.83 3.71 4.49
CA ASN A 90 10.00 5.13 4.19
C ASN A 90 9.26 5.53 2.91
N GLY A 91 9.33 4.69 1.88
CA GLY A 91 8.60 4.91 0.63
C GLY A 91 7.09 4.95 0.87
N MET A 92 6.56 3.99 1.62
CA MET A 92 5.13 3.92 1.96
C MET A 92 4.70 5.11 2.83
N SER A 93 5.52 5.50 3.81
CA SER A 93 5.26 6.68 4.65
C SER A 93 5.17 7.97 3.80
N ASN A 94 6.10 8.16 2.89
CA ASN A 94 6.13 9.32 1.99
C ASN A 94 4.90 9.36 1.08
N HIS A 95 4.55 8.23 0.48
CA HIS A 95 3.35 8.10 -0.34
C HIS A 95 2.09 8.37 0.49
N SER A 96 2.01 7.76 1.68
CA SER A 96 0.88 7.95 2.60
C SER A 96 0.69 9.41 2.96
N THR A 97 1.77 10.13 3.22
CA THR A 97 1.71 11.56 3.57
C THR A 97 0.99 12.37 2.49
N ILE A 98 1.26 12.09 1.22
CA ILE A 98 0.64 12.83 0.10
C ILE A 98 -0.84 12.45 -0.04
N VAL A 99 -1.14 11.15 -0.02
CA VAL A 99 -2.51 10.64 -0.19
C VAL A 99 -3.39 11.09 0.99
N MET A 100 -2.89 10.92 2.23
CA MET A 100 -3.65 11.26 3.42
C MET A 100 -3.95 12.74 3.53
N LYS A 101 -3.07 13.63 3.07
CA LYS A 101 -3.39 15.06 2.98
C LYS A 101 -4.70 15.27 2.23
N LYS A 102 -4.85 14.64 1.07
CA LYS A 102 -6.04 14.80 0.23
C LYS A 102 -7.27 14.11 0.83
N ILE A 103 -7.08 12.92 1.38
CA ILE A 103 -8.17 12.24 2.09
C ILE A 103 -8.69 13.12 3.22
N LEU A 104 -7.80 13.63 4.06
CA LEU A 104 -8.19 14.45 5.20
C LEU A 104 -8.79 15.82 4.79
N GLU A 105 -8.46 16.37 3.63
CA GLU A 105 -9.13 17.57 3.10
C GLU A 105 -10.58 17.27 2.69
N ALA A 106 -10.83 16.13 2.05
CA ALA A 106 -12.10 15.81 1.42
C ALA A 106 -13.05 14.96 2.29
N TYR A 107 -12.51 14.04 3.07
CA TYR A 107 -13.29 13.04 3.81
C TYR A 107 -13.43 13.44 5.28
N LYS A 108 -14.67 13.47 5.74
CA LYS A 108 -15.05 13.88 7.10
C LYS A 108 -15.40 12.72 8.04
N GLY A 109 -15.34 11.49 7.55
CA GLY A 109 -15.81 10.33 8.30
C GLY A 109 -14.95 9.91 9.50
N PHE A 110 -13.89 10.66 9.80
CA PHE A 110 -13.14 10.52 11.07
C PHE A 110 -13.73 11.39 12.19
N GLU A 111 -14.58 12.36 11.85
CA GLU A 111 -15.19 13.24 12.84
C GLU A 111 -16.11 12.44 13.79
N GLY A 112 -15.99 12.68 15.09
CA GLY A 112 -16.82 12.04 16.09
C GLY A 112 -16.33 10.67 16.58
N LEU A 113 -15.29 10.09 15.94
CA LEU A 113 -14.71 8.83 16.40
C LEU A 113 -13.89 9.04 17.68
N SER A 114 -13.95 8.07 18.61
CA SER A 114 -13.12 8.05 19.81
C SER A 114 -11.85 7.23 19.62
N SER A 115 -11.87 6.24 18.72
CA SER A 115 -10.73 5.36 18.46
C SER A 115 -10.64 4.95 17.01
N VAL A 116 -9.40 4.80 16.50
CA VAL A 116 -9.11 4.29 15.15
C VAL A 116 -7.95 3.30 15.24
N VAL A 117 -8.14 2.14 14.64
CA VAL A 117 -7.10 1.11 14.50
C VAL A 117 -6.61 1.11 13.06
N ASP A 118 -5.35 1.40 12.83
CA ASP A 118 -4.69 1.35 11.50
C ASP A 118 -4.05 -0.03 11.35
N VAL A 119 -4.68 -0.92 10.58
CA VAL A 119 -4.25 -2.31 10.39
C VAL A 119 -3.35 -2.40 9.16
N GLY A 120 -2.14 -2.93 9.33
CA GLY A 120 -1.10 -2.86 8.33
C GLY A 120 -0.56 -1.42 8.20
N GLY A 121 -0.60 -0.67 9.32
CA GLY A 121 -0.29 0.77 9.32
C GLY A 121 1.19 1.11 9.18
N GLY A 122 2.05 0.09 9.04
CA GLY A 122 3.49 0.30 8.91
C GLY A 122 4.07 1.02 10.12
N ILE A 123 4.81 2.07 9.88
CA ILE A 123 5.42 2.87 10.95
C ILE A 123 4.48 3.97 11.50
N GLY A 124 3.19 3.94 11.14
CA GLY A 124 2.16 4.80 11.73
C GLY A 124 1.93 6.15 11.05
N ALA A 125 2.47 6.35 9.84
CA ALA A 125 2.41 7.66 9.18
C ALA A 125 0.98 8.13 8.87
N SER A 126 0.12 7.25 8.38
CA SER A 126 -1.28 7.59 8.07
C SER A 126 -2.05 7.94 9.33
N LEU A 127 -1.93 7.07 10.33
CA LEU A 127 -2.62 7.26 11.61
C LEU A 127 -2.18 8.54 12.31
N HIS A 128 -0.88 8.86 12.24
CA HIS A 128 -0.35 10.11 12.82
C HIS A 128 -1.03 11.35 12.21
N MET A 129 -1.27 11.34 10.92
CA MET A 129 -1.97 12.45 10.25
C MET A 129 -3.45 12.53 10.67
N ILE A 130 -4.12 11.36 10.86
CA ILE A 130 -5.50 11.31 11.35
C ILE A 130 -5.57 11.89 12.77
N VAL A 131 -4.74 11.39 13.70
CA VAL A 131 -4.73 11.82 15.11
C VAL A 131 -4.30 13.30 15.22
N SER A 132 -3.36 13.76 14.41
CA SER A 132 -2.96 15.18 14.40
C SER A 132 -4.10 16.10 14.01
N LYS A 133 -4.98 15.68 13.09
CA LYS A 133 -6.16 16.45 12.69
C LYS A 133 -7.32 16.30 13.67
N TYR A 134 -7.47 15.13 14.27
CA TYR A 134 -8.55 14.81 15.21
C TYR A 134 -7.94 14.33 16.54
N PRO A 135 -7.46 15.26 17.38
CA PRO A 135 -6.66 14.89 18.56
C PRO A 135 -7.45 14.21 19.70
N THR A 136 -8.76 14.10 19.57
CA THR A 136 -9.60 13.32 20.50
C THR A 136 -9.57 11.82 20.19
N ILE A 137 -9.11 11.44 19.00
CA ILE A 137 -9.02 10.04 18.57
C ILE A 137 -7.82 9.36 19.24
N LYS A 138 -8.05 8.23 19.89
CA LYS A 138 -6.99 7.31 20.33
C LYS A 138 -6.60 6.44 19.16
N GLY A 139 -5.36 6.54 18.71
CA GLY A 139 -4.85 5.77 17.58
C GLY A 139 -4.17 4.48 18.02
N THR A 140 -4.50 3.36 17.39
CA THR A 140 -3.78 2.09 17.54
C THR A 140 -3.17 1.72 16.19
N ASN A 141 -1.84 1.75 16.09
CA ASN A 141 -1.10 1.31 14.91
C ASN A 141 -0.79 -0.18 15.06
N PHE A 142 -1.35 -1.02 14.21
CA PHE A 142 -1.25 -2.48 14.32
C PHE A 142 -0.54 -3.06 13.09
N ASP A 143 0.59 -3.74 13.32
CA ASP A 143 1.39 -4.34 12.26
C ASP A 143 2.24 -5.50 12.80
N LEU A 144 2.96 -6.17 11.92
CA LEU A 144 3.84 -7.28 12.26
C LEU A 144 4.93 -6.85 13.27
N PRO A 145 5.39 -7.76 14.15
CA PRO A 145 6.37 -7.41 15.20
C PRO A 145 7.60 -6.66 14.69
N HIS A 146 8.21 -7.12 13.59
CA HIS A 146 9.42 -6.51 13.05
C HIS A 146 9.18 -5.10 12.46
N VAL A 147 7.94 -4.78 12.09
CA VAL A 147 7.57 -3.43 11.63
C VAL A 147 7.41 -2.51 12.84
N ILE A 148 6.66 -2.95 13.85
CA ILE A 148 6.36 -2.17 15.07
C ILE A 148 7.65 -1.87 15.86
N GLU A 149 8.59 -2.80 15.91
CA GLU A 149 9.88 -2.59 16.59
C GLU A 149 10.71 -1.45 16.00
N ASN A 150 10.42 -1.08 14.76
CA ASN A 150 11.10 0.01 14.06
C ASN A 150 10.24 1.28 13.93
N ALA A 151 9.01 1.27 14.47
CA ALA A 151 8.12 2.41 14.40
C ALA A 151 8.53 3.50 15.40
N PRO A 152 8.55 4.79 14.98
CA PRO A 152 8.87 5.87 15.90
C PRO A 152 7.73 6.11 16.91
N SER A 153 8.06 6.55 18.11
CA SER A 153 7.03 6.97 19.07
C SER A 153 6.27 8.18 18.52
N LEU A 154 4.94 8.09 18.49
CA LEU A 154 4.06 9.12 17.94
C LEU A 154 2.99 9.50 18.96
N ALA A 155 2.82 10.80 19.20
CA ALA A 155 1.85 11.30 20.18
C ALA A 155 0.42 10.86 19.82
N GLY A 156 -0.31 10.33 20.78
CA GLY A 156 -1.70 9.87 20.60
C GLY A 156 -1.84 8.52 19.91
N ILE A 157 -0.72 7.82 19.70
CA ILE A 157 -0.72 6.52 19.02
C ILE A 157 -0.05 5.46 19.89
N GLU A 158 -0.74 4.34 20.05
CA GLU A 158 -0.20 3.12 20.63
C GLU A 158 0.20 2.18 19.48
N HIS A 159 1.43 1.67 19.52
CA HIS A 159 1.90 0.67 18.56
C HIS A 159 1.66 -0.73 19.13
N VAL A 160 0.89 -1.53 18.43
CA VAL A 160 0.52 -2.89 18.84
C VAL A 160 1.01 -3.87 17.78
N LYS A 161 1.78 -4.85 18.19
CA LYS A 161 2.30 -5.89 17.28
C LYS A 161 1.36 -7.09 17.24
N GLY A 162 1.17 -7.65 16.04
CA GLY A 162 0.34 -8.85 15.88
C GLY A 162 0.20 -9.27 14.42
N ASP A 163 -0.66 -10.25 14.21
CA ASP A 163 -0.99 -10.78 12.89
C ASP A 163 -2.47 -10.51 12.61
N MET A 164 -2.77 -9.69 11.62
CA MET A 164 -4.13 -9.31 11.23
C MET A 164 -4.98 -10.50 10.78
N PHE A 165 -4.34 -11.61 10.43
CA PHE A 165 -5.05 -12.85 10.09
C PHE A 165 -5.39 -13.68 11.33
N VAL A 166 -4.89 -13.32 12.50
CA VAL A 166 -5.25 -13.95 13.78
C VAL A 166 -6.33 -13.13 14.48
N SER A 167 -6.09 -11.84 14.66
CA SER A 167 -7.06 -10.92 15.29
C SER A 167 -6.70 -9.47 14.98
N VAL A 168 -7.66 -8.57 15.19
CA VAL A 168 -7.51 -7.13 15.05
C VAL A 168 -7.91 -6.47 16.37
N PRO A 169 -7.16 -5.47 16.86
CA PRO A 169 -7.57 -4.72 18.06
C PRO A 169 -8.91 -4.01 17.86
N LYS A 170 -9.68 -3.86 18.94
CA LYS A 170 -11.00 -3.21 18.91
C LYS A 170 -10.87 -1.69 18.73
N GLY A 171 -11.80 -1.10 17.97
CA GLY A 171 -11.90 0.34 17.76
C GLY A 171 -13.21 0.74 17.11
N ASP A 172 -13.56 2.02 17.19
CA ASP A 172 -14.78 2.55 16.56
C ASP A 172 -14.67 2.53 15.03
N ALA A 173 -13.44 2.64 14.53
CA ALA A 173 -13.16 2.45 13.10
C ALA A 173 -11.86 1.68 12.90
N ILE A 174 -11.90 0.79 11.93
CA ILE A 174 -10.70 0.09 11.44
C ILE A 174 -10.30 0.75 10.13
N PHE A 175 -9.07 1.22 10.06
CA PHE A 175 -8.51 1.86 8.88
C PHE A 175 -7.58 0.88 8.19
N LEU A 176 -7.74 0.72 6.88
CA LEU A 176 -6.92 -0.13 6.01
C LEU A 176 -6.47 0.74 4.83
N LYS A 177 -5.18 0.87 4.61
CA LYS A 177 -4.72 1.64 3.45
C LYS A 177 -3.70 0.84 2.66
N TRP A 178 -4.11 0.41 1.47
CA TRP A 178 -3.26 -0.39 0.59
C TRP A 178 -2.82 -1.67 1.31
N VAL A 179 -3.80 -2.39 1.83
CA VAL A 179 -3.61 -3.66 2.54
C VAL A 179 -4.29 -4.81 1.78
N CYS A 180 -5.55 -4.61 1.38
CA CYS A 180 -6.31 -5.70 0.77
C CYS A 180 -5.73 -6.12 -0.58
N HIS A 181 -5.13 -5.20 -1.31
CA HIS A 181 -4.53 -5.50 -2.61
C HIS A 181 -3.31 -6.44 -2.52
N ASP A 182 -2.67 -6.56 -1.37
CA ASP A 182 -1.54 -7.48 -1.19
C ASP A 182 -1.95 -8.95 -1.07
N TRP A 183 -3.27 -9.23 -0.93
CA TRP A 183 -3.73 -10.54 -0.47
C TRP A 183 -4.79 -11.14 -1.38
N SER A 184 -4.82 -12.49 -1.40
CA SER A 184 -5.88 -13.24 -2.09
C SER A 184 -7.25 -12.99 -1.46
N ASP A 185 -8.32 -13.33 -2.18
CA ASP A 185 -9.69 -13.18 -1.66
C ASP A 185 -9.91 -13.94 -0.36
N GLU A 186 -9.30 -15.13 -0.23
CA GLU A 186 -9.39 -15.93 1.02
C GLU A 186 -8.77 -15.17 2.20
N HIS A 187 -7.61 -14.57 2.00
CA HIS A 187 -6.95 -13.77 3.04
C HIS A 187 -7.75 -12.50 3.34
N CYS A 188 -8.28 -11.84 2.30
CA CYS A 188 -9.12 -10.65 2.49
C CYS A 188 -10.39 -10.96 3.29
N LEU A 189 -11.03 -12.10 3.02
CA LEU A 189 -12.19 -12.53 3.80
C LEU A 189 -11.83 -12.74 5.27
N LYS A 190 -10.68 -13.36 5.55
CA LYS A 190 -10.20 -13.58 6.91
C LYS A 190 -9.90 -12.25 7.61
N LEU A 191 -9.19 -11.36 6.94
CA LEU A 191 -8.88 -10.01 7.45
C LEU A 191 -10.15 -9.23 7.73
N LEU A 192 -11.05 -9.13 6.75
CA LEU A 192 -12.30 -8.37 6.89
C LEU A 192 -13.19 -8.96 7.99
N LYS A 193 -13.17 -10.29 8.18
CA LYS A 193 -13.88 -10.94 9.29
C LYS A 193 -13.31 -10.50 10.65
N ASN A 194 -11.99 -10.51 10.79
CA ASN A 194 -11.33 -10.04 12.01
C ASN A 194 -11.64 -8.54 12.26
N CYS A 195 -11.69 -7.73 11.19
CA CYS A 195 -12.10 -6.33 11.30
C CYS A 195 -13.56 -6.20 11.76
N TYR A 196 -14.47 -7.00 11.17
CA TYR A 196 -15.88 -7.01 11.54
C TYR A 196 -16.06 -7.35 13.04
N GLU A 197 -15.35 -8.37 13.52
CA GLU A 197 -15.41 -8.81 14.93
C GLU A 197 -14.79 -7.81 15.90
N ALA A 198 -13.92 -6.92 15.41
CA ALA A 198 -13.25 -5.88 16.22
C ALA A 198 -14.07 -4.59 16.35
N LEU A 199 -15.12 -4.44 15.53
CA LEU A 199 -15.96 -3.23 15.51
C LEU A 199 -17.15 -3.34 16.49
N PRO A 200 -17.58 -2.20 17.07
CA PRO A 200 -18.91 -2.13 17.68
C PRO A 200 -20.00 -2.11 16.59
N ASP A 201 -21.26 -2.23 17.00
CA ASP A 201 -22.40 -2.27 16.06
C ASP A 201 -22.47 -1.04 15.15
N ASP A 202 -22.09 0.13 15.65
CA ASP A 202 -22.06 1.40 14.90
C ASP A 202 -20.67 1.74 14.34
N GLY A 203 -19.75 0.78 14.39
CA GLY A 203 -18.40 0.94 13.87
C GLY A 203 -18.33 0.84 12.35
N LYS A 204 -17.15 1.04 11.80
CA LYS A 204 -16.95 0.95 10.33
C LYS A 204 -15.53 0.58 9.95
N VAL A 205 -15.38 -0.06 8.80
CA VAL A 205 -14.09 -0.19 8.13
C VAL A 205 -13.97 0.96 7.12
N ILE A 206 -12.83 1.63 7.12
CA ILE A 206 -12.47 2.68 6.16
C ILE A 206 -11.28 2.14 5.37
N ALA A 207 -11.54 1.57 4.20
CA ALA A 207 -10.48 1.04 3.35
C ALA A 207 -10.10 2.07 2.27
N VAL A 208 -8.82 2.29 2.08
CA VAL A 208 -8.27 3.15 1.03
C VAL A 208 -7.53 2.25 0.04
N GLU A 209 -8.14 2.00 -1.11
CA GLU A 209 -7.64 1.07 -2.12
C GLU A 209 -7.74 1.68 -3.52
N CYS A 210 -7.04 1.08 -4.46
CA CYS A 210 -7.27 1.34 -5.89
C CYS A 210 -8.38 0.41 -6.39
N LEU A 211 -9.23 0.91 -7.28
CA LEU A 211 -10.28 0.08 -7.89
C LEU A 211 -10.03 -0.02 -9.41
N VAL A 212 -10.04 -1.26 -9.90
CA VAL A 212 -9.91 -1.53 -11.34
C VAL A 212 -11.28 -1.33 -11.99
N PRO A 213 -11.39 -0.56 -13.08
CA PRO A 213 -12.66 -0.47 -13.80
C PRO A 213 -13.00 -1.80 -14.49
N ILE A 214 -14.29 -2.18 -14.49
CA ILE A 214 -14.79 -3.41 -15.13
C ILE A 214 -14.40 -3.44 -16.61
N ALA A 215 -14.49 -2.30 -17.28
CA ALA A 215 -14.11 -2.15 -18.69
C ALA A 215 -12.91 -1.19 -18.78
N PRO A 216 -11.69 -1.73 -18.77
CA PRO A 216 -10.50 -0.88 -18.87
C PRO A 216 -10.47 -0.10 -20.18
N ASP A 217 -10.16 1.19 -20.07
CA ASP A 217 -9.99 2.08 -21.22
C ASP A 217 -8.49 2.46 -21.38
N SER A 218 -8.20 3.31 -22.36
CA SER A 218 -6.84 3.75 -22.63
C SER A 218 -6.40 4.97 -21.80
N SER A 219 -7.21 5.39 -20.83
CA SER A 219 -6.90 6.53 -19.98
C SER A 219 -5.64 6.31 -19.15
N LEU A 220 -4.99 7.38 -18.77
CA LEU A 220 -3.80 7.31 -17.91
C LEU A 220 -4.17 6.68 -16.55
N LEU A 221 -5.35 6.94 -16.06
CA LEU A 221 -5.84 6.41 -14.79
C LEU A 221 -5.91 4.88 -14.82
N THR A 222 -6.60 4.33 -15.82
CA THR A 222 -6.70 2.88 -16.02
C THR A 222 -5.34 2.22 -16.18
N LYS A 223 -4.47 2.80 -17.01
CA LYS A 223 -3.09 2.28 -17.20
C LYS A 223 -2.31 2.20 -15.89
N GLN A 224 -2.51 3.15 -15.00
CA GLN A 224 -1.80 3.18 -13.70
C GLN A 224 -2.34 2.12 -12.72
N VAL A 225 -3.66 1.94 -12.65
CA VAL A 225 -4.25 0.88 -11.82
C VAL A 225 -3.81 -0.48 -12.32
N VAL A 226 -3.87 -0.72 -13.63
CA VAL A 226 -3.44 -1.98 -14.24
C VAL A 226 -1.94 -2.21 -14.02
N HIS A 227 -1.11 -1.15 -14.06
CA HIS A 227 0.30 -1.28 -13.74
C HIS A 227 0.51 -1.67 -12.27
N LEU A 228 -0.25 -1.07 -11.35
CA LEU A 228 -0.19 -1.43 -9.93
C LEU A 228 -0.64 -2.89 -9.72
N ASP A 229 -1.68 -3.31 -10.42
CA ASP A 229 -2.16 -4.70 -10.41
C ASP A 229 -1.06 -5.68 -10.85
N CYS A 230 -0.32 -5.35 -11.92
CA CYS A 230 0.84 -6.15 -12.35
C CYS A 230 1.94 -6.21 -11.28
N ILE A 231 2.12 -5.12 -10.51
CA ILE A 231 3.08 -5.10 -9.39
C ILE A 231 2.61 -6.04 -8.28
N MET A 232 1.32 -6.01 -7.93
CA MET A 232 0.77 -6.91 -6.91
C MET A 232 0.94 -8.38 -7.33
N MET A 233 0.59 -8.71 -8.57
CA MET A 233 0.78 -10.05 -9.14
C MET A 233 2.25 -10.50 -9.07
N ALA A 234 3.20 -9.58 -9.23
CA ALA A 234 4.63 -9.91 -9.21
C ALA A 234 5.18 -10.07 -7.78
N HIS A 235 4.52 -9.49 -6.77
CA HIS A 235 5.05 -9.40 -5.41
C HIS A 235 4.41 -10.36 -4.43
N THR A 236 3.12 -10.68 -4.58
CA THR A 236 2.37 -11.37 -3.53
C THR A 236 1.52 -12.50 -4.09
N ALA A 237 1.30 -13.51 -3.26
CA ALA A 237 0.50 -14.68 -3.65
C ALA A 237 -1.00 -14.35 -3.67
N GLY A 238 -1.53 -14.12 -4.87
CA GLY A 238 -2.95 -13.81 -5.08
C GLY A 238 -3.32 -12.36 -4.81
N GLY A 239 -2.32 -11.49 -4.58
CA GLY A 239 -2.57 -10.05 -4.47
C GLY A 239 -2.97 -9.46 -5.81
N ARG A 240 -3.92 -8.53 -5.78
CA ARG A 240 -4.44 -7.87 -6.98
C ARG A 240 -5.31 -6.66 -6.64
N GLU A 241 -5.42 -5.78 -7.58
CA GLU A 241 -6.42 -4.72 -7.50
C GLU A 241 -7.80 -5.30 -7.83
N ARG A 242 -8.84 -4.78 -7.21
CA ARG A 242 -10.21 -5.31 -7.34
C ARG A 242 -11.14 -4.28 -7.94
N THR A 243 -12.19 -4.77 -8.58
CA THR A 243 -13.31 -3.91 -8.99
C THR A 243 -14.16 -3.57 -7.76
N GLU A 244 -15.02 -2.57 -7.91
CA GLU A 244 -15.96 -2.19 -6.85
C GLU A 244 -16.85 -3.37 -6.44
N GLU A 245 -17.37 -4.12 -7.45
CA GLU A 245 -18.26 -5.28 -7.23
C GLU A 245 -17.53 -6.43 -6.51
N GLU A 246 -16.26 -6.67 -6.86
CA GLU A 246 -15.46 -7.70 -6.18
C GLU A 246 -15.24 -7.33 -4.71
N PHE A 247 -14.95 -6.06 -4.43
CA PHE A 247 -14.76 -5.58 -3.06
C PHE A 247 -16.08 -5.67 -2.27
N GLU A 248 -17.20 -5.23 -2.87
CA GLU A 248 -18.52 -5.37 -2.26
C GLU A 248 -18.85 -6.84 -1.95
N SER A 249 -18.56 -7.74 -2.89
CA SER A 249 -18.77 -9.18 -2.70
C SER A 249 -18.00 -9.70 -1.47
N LEU A 250 -16.75 -9.30 -1.29
CA LEU A 250 -15.96 -9.68 -0.11
C LEU A 250 -16.63 -9.16 1.17
N ALA A 251 -17.05 -7.89 1.19
CA ALA A 251 -17.69 -7.27 2.34
C ALA A 251 -19.00 -7.99 2.72
N ARG A 252 -19.86 -8.26 1.73
CA ARG A 252 -21.15 -8.95 1.94
C ARG A 252 -20.95 -10.36 2.48
N ARG A 253 -19.97 -11.10 1.98
CA ARG A 253 -19.66 -12.47 2.42
C ARG A 253 -19.21 -12.53 3.89
N VAL A 254 -18.62 -11.47 4.40
CA VAL A 254 -18.20 -11.35 5.80
C VAL A 254 -19.38 -10.98 6.70
N GLY A 255 -20.37 -10.26 6.17
CA GLY A 255 -21.57 -9.85 6.92
C GLY A 255 -21.80 -8.36 6.99
N PHE A 256 -20.94 -7.54 6.36
CA PHE A 256 -21.18 -6.09 6.28
C PHE A 256 -22.45 -5.81 5.48
N LYS A 257 -23.32 -4.98 6.04
CA LYS A 257 -24.60 -4.59 5.42
C LYS A 257 -24.47 -3.29 4.63
N GLY A 258 -23.63 -2.37 5.10
CA GLY A 258 -23.31 -1.14 4.39
C GLY A 258 -22.08 -1.31 3.50
N PHE A 259 -22.15 -0.82 2.27
CA PHE A 259 -21.02 -0.71 1.35
C PHE A 259 -21.15 0.58 0.58
N GLN A 260 -20.14 1.41 0.62
CA GLN A 260 -20.14 2.68 -0.10
C GLN A 260 -18.74 2.99 -0.60
N VAL A 261 -18.63 3.38 -1.86
CA VAL A 261 -17.38 3.91 -2.43
C VAL A 261 -17.49 5.43 -2.51
N ILE A 262 -16.58 6.10 -1.83
CA ILE A 262 -16.44 7.56 -1.91
C ILE A 262 -15.30 7.83 -2.88
N CYS A 263 -15.64 8.31 -4.09
CA CYS A 263 -14.64 8.71 -5.08
C CYS A 263 -14.02 10.03 -4.65
N SER A 264 -12.74 9.99 -4.30
CA SER A 264 -12.03 11.24 -4.11
C SER A 264 -11.36 11.64 -5.41
N UNK A 265 -11.87 12.14 -6.18
CA UNK A 265 -11.46 12.58 -6.93
C UNK A 265 -10.67 13.28 -6.62
N LEU A 266 -9.77 13.14 -6.31
CA LEU A 266 -8.59 13.88 -5.94
C LEU A 266 -8.09 14.63 -7.17
N HIS A 267 -8.83 15.64 -7.53
CA HIS A 267 -8.42 16.59 -8.57
C HIS A 267 -7.24 17.41 -8.02
N VAL A 268 -6.05 16.88 -8.19
CA VAL A 268 -4.83 17.60 -7.82
C VAL A 268 -4.27 18.30 -9.05
N LYS A 269 -4.43 19.62 -9.12
CA LYS A 269 -3.58 20.44 -9.97
C LYS A 269 -2.22 20.59 -9.25
N MET A 270 -1.26 19.78 -9.62
CA MET A 270 0.13 19.94 -9.13
C MET A 270 1.09 20.11 -10.30
N ASN A 271 1.95 21.11 -10.22
CA ASN A 271 3.08 21.31 -11.12
C ASN A 271 4.23 20.34 -10.76
N VAL A 272 4.01 19.04 -10.98
CA VAL A 272 5.02 18.00 -10.72
C VAL A 272 5.12 17.10 -11.95
N PRO A 273 6.28 16.55 -12.26
CA PRO A 273 6.45 15.71 -13.46
C PRO A 273 5.46 14.54 -13.54
N ILE A 274 5.05 14.25 -14.75
CA ILE A 274 3.94 13.33 -15.12
C ILE A 274 4.01 11.95 -14.45
N PHE A 275 5.20 11.45 -14.13
CA PHE A 275 5.38 10.13 -13.54
C PHE A 275 4.90 10.01 -12.07
N CYS A 276 4.78 11.13 -11.35
CA CYS A 276 4.30 11.12 -9.96
C CYS A 276 2.80 11.33 -9.84
N PHE A 277 2.13 11.73 -10.92
CA PHE A 277 0.72 12.17 -10.91
C PHE A 277 -0.29 11.03 -10.74
N GLY A 278 0.08 9.85 -11.21
CA GLY A 278 -0.90 8.81 -11.43
C GLY A 278 -1.46 8.18 -10.16
N LEU A 279 -0.58 7.86 -9.25
CA LEU A 279 -0.96 7.09 -8.04
C LEU A 279 -1.86 7.87 -7.08
N TYR A 280 -1.88 9.20 -7.15
CA TYR A 280 -2.67 10.02 -6.23
C TYR A 280 -4.16 10.14 -6.60
N ARG A 281 -4.50 9.87 -7.87
CA ARG A 281 -5.88 9.92 -8.35
C ARG A 281 -6.62 8.60 -8.20
N LEU A 282 -5.94 7.56 -7.70
CA LEU A 282 -6.41 6.19 -7.78
C LEU A 282 -6.97 5.64 -6.47
N SER A 283 -6.78 6.36 -5.35
CA SER A 283 -7.25 5.85 -4.07
C SER A 283 -8.72 6.22 -3.85
N TYR A 284 -9.53 5.20 -3.70
CA TYR A 284 -10.94 5.30 -3.32
C TYR A 284 -11.08 5.00 -1.84
N ILE A 285 -12.02 5.64 -1.19
CA ILE A 285 -12.41 5.30 0.18
C ILE A 285 -13.59 4.35 0.08
N VAL A 286 -13.41 3.13 0.57
CA VAL A 286 -14.46 2.12 0.65
C VAL A 286 -14.90 2.04 2.11
N LEU A 287 -16.18 2.25 2.36
CA LEU A 287 -16.77 2.16 3.70
C LEU A 287 -17.55 0.87 3.83
N LEU A 288 -17.31 0.14 4.91
CA LEU A 288 -18.02 -1.09 5.24
C LEU A 288 -18.62 -0.93 6.65
N ASP A 289 -19.92 -1.04 6.77
CA ASP A 289 -20.65 -0.89 8.03
C ASP A 289 -21.29 -2.22 8.43
N PRO A 290 -21.16 -2.66 9.69
CA PRO A 290 -21.82 -3.88 10.18
C PRO A 290 -23.34 -3.80 10.17
N CYS A 291 -23.88 -2.61 10.45
CA CYS A 291 -25.33 -2.34 10.52
C CYS A 291 -25.71 -1.17 9.63
N VAL A 292 -26.81 -1.30 8.90
CA VAL A 292 -27.46 -0.22 8.16
C VAL A 292 -28.86 -0.06 8.66
#